data_ab1767bbcb3f71f84094ae78e18b327b
#
_entry.id   ab1767bbcb3f71f84094ae78e18b327b
#
_cell.length_a   1.000
_cell.length_b   1.000
_cell.length_c   1.000
_cell.angle_alpha   90.00
_cell.angle_beta   90.00
_cell.angle_gamma   90.00
#
_symmetry.space_group_name_H-M   'P 1'
#
loop_
_entity.id
_entity.type
_entity.pdbx_description
1 polymer ?
#
loop_
_entity_poly.entity_id
_entity_poly.type
_entity_poly.pdbx_seq_one_letter_code
_entity_poly.pdbx_strand_id
1 'polypeptide(L)'
;NGNGEVLQPFTGNNFVFSMIQIESGDYILAGKKIEDSNTQGWIVSVNSEGNQNWEKLYGDDGDEVFYSIQQTSDMGYILTGETNSNGVSDIYHVKTDPYGEVITAE
;
A
#
# COMPACT_ATOMS: atom_id res chain seq x y z
N ASN A 1 13.13 -0.79 -14.69
CA ASN A 1 13.84 -0.59 -15.90
C ASN A 1 12.93 0.02 -16.93
N GLY A 2 13.51 0.57 -17.93
CA GLY A 2 12.75 1.37 -18.84
C GLY A 2 12.03 0.62 -19.92
N ASN A 3 12.06 -0.65 -19.94
CA ASN A 3 11.48 -1.43 -21.03
C ASN A 3 10.09 -1.91 -20.74
N GLY A 4 9.44 -1.33 -19.76
CA GLY A 4 8.10 -1.71 -19.44
C GLY A 4 8.01 -2.98 -18.64
N GLU A 5 9.12 -3.45 -18.18
CA GLU A 5 9.10 -4.57 -17.27
C GLU A 5 8.29 -4.23 -16.06
N VAL A 6 7.42 -5.08 -15.74
CA VAL A 6 6.65 -4.89 -14.55
C VAL A 6 7.53 -5.23 -13.35
N LEU A 7 7.49 -4.36 -12.36
CA LEU A 7 8.09 -4.70 -11.09
C LEU A 7 7.18 -5.73 -10.47
N GLN A 8 7.56 -6.97 -10.61
CA GLN A 8 6.73 -8.07 -10.13
C GLN A 8 7.46 -8.87 -9.07
N PRO A 9 7.91 -8.22 -8.01
CA PRO A 9 8.53 -8.99 -6.93
C PRO A 9 7.53 -9.85 -6.17
N PHE A 10 6.24 -9.68 -6.49
CA PHE A 10 5.18 -10.35 -5.76
C PHE A 10 4.32 -11.14 -6.70
N THR A 11 3.82 -12.26 -6.22
CA THR A 11 2.94 -13.11 -7.00
C THR A 11 1.76 -13.51 -6.14
N GLY A 12 0.75 -14.08 -6.78
CA GLY A 12 -0.36 -14.64 -6.06
C GLY A 12 -1.37 -13.61 -5.66
N ASN A 13 -1.47 -13.37 -4.37
CA ASN A 13 -2.61 -12.66 -3.81
C ASN A 13 -2.35 -11.18 -3.56
N ASN A 14 -1.38 -10.62 -4.25
CA ASN A 14 -1.04 -9.21 -4.09
C ASN A 14 -1.56 -8.42 -5.27
N PHE A 15 -2.22 -7.29 -4.99
CA PHE A 15 -2.79 -6.45 -6.04
C PHE A 15 -2.37 -5.02 -5.80
N VAL A 16 -1.83 -4.39 -6.83
CA VAL A 16 -1.36 -2.99 -6.77
C VAL A 16 -2.34 -2.12 -7.54
N PHE A 17 -2.83 -1.08 -6.90
CA PHE A 17 -3.75 -0.14 -7.52
C PHE A 17 -3.15 1.24 -7.70
N SER A 18 -2.08 1.56 -6.99
CA SER A 18 -1.49 2.88 -7.07
C SER A 18 0.00 2.78 -6.75
N MET A 19 0.79 3.62 -7.40
CA MET A 19 2.23 3.61 -7.23
C MET A 19 2.76 5.02 -7.36
N ILE A 20 3.73 5.36 -6.52
CA ILE A 20 4.47 6.60 -6.65
C ILE A 20 5.95 6.29 -6.61
N GLN A 21 6.75 7.19 -7.20
CA GLN A 21 8.19 7.13 -7.07
C GLN A 21 8.62 8.30 -6.20
N ILE A 22 9.44 8.02 -5.20
CA ILE A 22 9.89 9.07 -4.29
C ILE A 22 11.29 9.52 -4.68
N GLU A 23 11.76 10.54 -3.98
CA GLU A 23 12.98 11.24 -4.36
C GLU A 23 14.20 10.33 -4.39
N SER A 24 14.23 9.34 -3.51
CA SER A 24 15.36 8.41 -3.46
C SER A 24 15.41 7.48 -4.67
N GLY A 25 14.36 7.45 -5.46
CA GLY A 25 14.26 6.50 -6.57
C GLY A 25 13.46 5.27 -6.24
N ASP A 26 13.10 5.09 -4.99
CA ASP A 26 12.28 3.95 -4.59
C ASP A 26 10.84 4.16 -5.06
N TYR A 27 10.14 3.05 -5.21
CA TYR A 27 8.72 3.06 -5.55
C TYR A 27 7.92 2.62 -4.35
N ILE A 28 6.80 3.28 -4.12
CA ILE A 28 5.88 2.90 -3.07
C ILE A 28 4.59 2.45 -3.74
N LEU A 29 4.22 1.23 -3.49
CA LEU A 29 3.06 0.61 -4.11
C LEU A 29 1.99 0.39 -3.06
N ALA A 30 0.74 0.62 -3.44
CA ALA A 30 -0.38 0.47 -2.52
C ALA A 30 -1.48 -0.34 -3.17
N GLY A 31 -2.13 -1.17 -2.39
CA GLY A 31 -3.18 -2.01 -2.90
C GLY A 31 -3.74 -2.90 -1.81
N LYS A 32 -3.84 -4.18 -2.11
CA LYS A 32 -4.36 -5.13 -1.14
C LYS A 32 -3.61 -6.45 -1.24
N LYS A 33 -3.62 -7.16 -0.13
CA LYS A 33 -3.07 -8.51 -0.06
C LYS A 33 -4.12 -9.41 0.57
N ILE A 34 -4.40 -10.51 -0.09
CA ILE A 34 -5.39 -11.46 0.40
C ILE A 34 -4.64 -12.55 1.16
N GLU A 35 -4.99 -12.72 2.42
CA GLU A 35 -4.39 -13.73 3.27
C GLU A 35 -5.49 -14.52 3.95
N ASP A 36 -5.45 -15.83 3.79
CA ASP A 36 -6.46 -16.71 4.36
C ASP A 36 -7.83 -16.22 3.95
N SER A 37 -8.64 -15.79 4.89
CA SER A 37 -9.99 -15.34 4.59
C SER A 37 -10.12 -13.82 4.61
N ASN A 38 -9.01 -13.11 4.84
CA ASN A 38 -9.05 -11.66 4.99
C ASN A 38 -8.29 -10.97 3.88
N THR A 39 -8.76 -9.79 3.53
CA THR A 39 -8.04 -8.90 2.62
C THR A 39 -7.54 -7.72 3.44
N GLN A 40 -6.26 -7.44 3.34
CA GLN A 40 -5.67 -6.33 4.09
C GLN A 40 -5.15 -5.26 3.16
N GLY A 41 -5.25 -4.02 3.60
CA GLY A 41 -4.59 -2.93 2.93
C GLY A 41 -3.09 -3.17 2.93
N TRP A 42 -2.43 -2.86 1.83
CA TRP A 42 -1.06 -3.28 1.63
C TRP A 42 -0.25 -2.15 1.02
N ILE A 43 0.91 -1.91 1.59
CA ILE A 43 1.84 -0.93 1.06
C ILE A 43 3.23 -1.57 1.11
N VAL A 44 3.98 -1.37 0.03
CA VAL A 44 5.30 -1.95 -0.07
C VAL A 44 6.24 -0.97 -0.74
N SER A 45 7.46 -0.91 -0.24
CA SER A 45 8.51 -0.11 -0.83
C SER A 45 9.47 -1.03 -1.56
N VAL A 46 9.74 -0.71 -2.81
CA VAL A 46 10.73 -1.45 -3.59
C VAL A 46 11.73 -0.46 -4.17
N ASN A 47 12.95 -0.91 -4.36
CA ASN A 47 13.96 -0.04 -4.95
C ASN A 47 13.85 -0.09 -6.47
N SER A 48 14.70 0.66 -7.14
CA SER A 48 14.63 0.78 -8.60
C SER A 48 14.94 -0.53 -9.31
N GLU A 49 15.48 -1.50 -8.62
CA GLU A 49 15.76 -2.81 -9.19
C GLU A 49 14.67 -3.81 -8.90
N GLY A 50 13.63 -3.39 -8.18
CA GLY A 50 12.51 -4.26 -7.89
C GLY A 50 12.65 -5.05 -6.61
N ASN A 51 13.66 -4.78 -5.81
CA ASN A 51 13.84 -5.48 -4.55
C ASN A 51 13.08 -4.77 -3.44
N GLN A 52 12.44 -5.57 -2.61
CA GLN A 52 11.61 -5.04 -1.54
C GLN A 52 12.46 -4.45 -0.43
N ASN A 53 12.11 -3.23 -0.02
CA ASN A 53 12.73 -2.59 1.14
C ASN A 53 11.96 -2.92 2.41
N TRP A 54 10.64 -2.75 2.36
CA TRP A 54 9.76 -3.05 3.48
C TRP A 54 8.34 -3.22 2.99
N GLU A 55 7.53 -3.81 3.84
CA GLU A 55 6.14 -4.10 3.55
C GLU A 55 5.34 -3.88 4.82
N LYS A 56 4.13 -3.32 4.66
CA LYS A 56 3.21 -3.12 5.77
C LYS A 56 1.82 -3.55 5.38
N LEU A 57 1.12 -4.13 6.32
CA LEU A 57 -0.28 -4.53 6.14
C LEU A 57 -1.11 -3.76 7.15
N TYR A 58 -2.28 -3.33 6.70
CA TYR A 58 -3.17 -2.51 7.52
C TYR A 58 -4.55 -3.14 7.53
N GLY A 59 -5.19 -3.12 8.70
CA GLY A 59 -6.52 -3.62 8.81
C GLY A 59 -6.67 -4.51 10.01
N ASP A 60 -7.89 -4.97 10.22
CA ASP A 60 -8.18 -5.84 11.33
C ASP A 60 -9.09 -6.98 10.85
N ASP A 61 -10.31 -7.05 11.37
CA ASP A 61 -11.19 -8.17 11.06
C ASP A 61 -11.87 -8.05 9.71
N GLY A 62 -11.95 -6.88 9.15
CA GLY A 62 -12.63 -6.68 7.89
C GLY A 62 -11.70 -6.82 6.70
N ASP A 63 -12.19 -6.41 5.56
CA ASP A 63 -11.41 -6.36 4.34
C ASP A 63 -11.05 -4.92 4.06
N GLU A 64 -9.78 -4.67 3.82
CA GLU A 64 -9.28 -3.35 3.52
C GLU A 64 -8.54 -3.36 2.19
N VAL A 65 -8.61 -2.23 1.49
CA VAL A 65 -7.88 -2.06 0.23
C VAL A 65 -7.53 -0.59 0.10
N PHE A 66 -6.33 -0.33 -0.41
CA PHE A 66 -5.92 1.03 -0.74
C PHE A 66 -5.99 1.22 -2.24
N TYR A 67 -6.66 2.28 -2.66
CA TYR A 67 -6.77 2.60 -4.08
C TYR A 67 -5.86 3.74 -4.50
N SER A 68 -5.33 4.51 -3.56
CA SER A 68 -4.56 5.69 -3.88
C SER A 68 -3.51 5.94 -2.81
N ILE A 69 -2.35 6.40 -3.24
CA ILE A 69 -1.28 6.78 -2.34
C ILE A 69 -0.64 8.07 -2.85
N GLN A 70 -0.33 8.97 -1.91
CA GLN A 70 0.41 10.18 -2.21
C GLN A 70 1.41 10.42 -1.10
N GLN A 71 2.51 11.07 -1.45
CA GLN A 71 3.49 11.44 -0.46
C GLN A 71 3.15 12.81 0.09
N THR A 72 3.22 12.95 1.40
CA THR A 72 2.93 14.21 2.06
C THR A 72 4.21 15.03 2.21
N SER A 73 4.05 16.29 2.60
CA SER A 73 5.19 17.21 2.66
C SER A 73 6.20 16.82 3.73
N ASP A 74 5.79 16.02 4.69
CA ASP A 74 6.69 15.55 5.74
C ASP A 74 7.32 14.21 5.36
N MET A 75 7.22 13.83 4.09
CA MET A 75 7.83 12.63 3.51
C MET A 75 7.15 11.33 3.94
N GLY A 76 6.04 11.42 4.62
CA GLY A 76 5.21 10.26 4.88
C GLY A 76 4.23 10.04 3.74
N TYR A 77 3.19 9.26 3.99
CA TYR A 77 2.24 8.90 2.96
C TYR A 77 0.82 9.07 3.45
N ILE A 78 -0.06 9.43 2.52
CA ILE A 78 -1.50 9.38 2.78
C ILE A 78 -2.08 8.35 1.83
N LEU A 79 -2.83 7.42 2.39
CA LEU A 79 -3.44 6.35 1.62
C LEU A 79 -4.94 6.44 1.79
N THR A 80 -5.65 6.22 0.70
CA THR A 80 -7.09 6.28 0.70
C THR A 80 -7.64 5.01 0.09
N GLY A 81 -8.62 4.44 0.73
CA GLY A 81 -9.22 3.24 0.24
C GLY A 81 -10.52 2.95 0.92
N GLU A 82 -10.77 1.69 1.15
CA GLU A 82 -12.05 1.23 1.62
C GLU A 82 -11.85 0.15 2.67
N THR A 83 -12.67 0.19 3.69
CA THR A 83 -12.73 -0.90 4.66
C THR A 83 -14.13 -1.47 4.63
N ASN A 84 -14.24 -2.78 4.73
CA ASN A 84 -15.51 -3.47 4.74
C ASN A 84 -15.55 -4.38 5.95
N SER A 85 -16.47 -4.11 6.83
CA SER A 85 -16.59 -4.86 8.08
C SER A 85 -18.06 -5.21 8.27
N ASN A 86 -18.35 -6.49 8.42
CA ASN A 86 -19.71 -6.94 8.65
C ASN A 86 -20.66 -6.50 7.53
N GLY A 87 -20.17 -6.47 6.31
CA GLY A 87 -20.98 -6.09 5.17
C GLY A 87 -21.18 -4.59 4.99
N VAL A 88 -20.52 -3.78 5.79
CA VAL A 88 -20.62 -2.34 5.69
C VAL A 88 -19.31 -1.78 5.15
N SER A 89 -19.38 -1.07 4.03
CA SER A 89 -18.22 -0.44 3.41
C SER A 89 -18.12 1.01 3.86
N ASP A 90 -16.89 1.45 4.09
CA ASP A 90 -16.63 2.80 4.52
C ASP A 90 -15.31 3.27 3.94
N ILE A 91 -15.13 4.58 3.87
CA ILE A 91 -13.89 5.15 3.40
C ILE A 91 -12.82 4.97 4.48
N TYR A 92 -11.61 4.66 4.04
CA TYR A 92 -10.51 4.37 4.94
C TYR A 92 -9.32 5.23 4.55
N HIS A 93 -8.86 6.04 5.48
CA HIS A 93 -7.70 6.91 5.28
C HIS A 93 -6.62 6.55 6.27
N VAL A 94 -5.39 6.46 5.80
CA VAL A 94 -4.26 6.19 6.67
C VAL A 94 -3.16 7.19 6.36
N LYS A 95 -2.66 7.85 7.38
CA LYS A 95 -1.50 8.73 7.28
C LYS A 95 -0.33 8.03 7.95
N THR A 96 0.79 7.94 7.27
CA THR A 96 1.96 7.24 7.79
C THR A 96 3.17 8.14 7.81
N ASP A 97 4.21 7.69 8.50
CA ASP A 97 5.53 8.28 8.42
C ASP A 97 6.24 7.72 7.18
N PRO A 98 7.50 8.13 6.92
CA PRO A 98 8.20 7.67 5.71
C PRO A 98 8.44 6.17 5.65
N TYR A 99 8.29 5.47 6.74
CA TYR A 99 8.52 4.02 6.78
C TYR A 99 7.23 3.22 6.83
N GLY A 100 6.10 3.88 6.63
CA GLY A 100 4.83 3.18 6.61
C GLY A 100 4.20 2.96 7.97
N GLU A 101 4.80 3.53 9.03
CA GLU A 101 4.21 3.40 10.35
C GLU A 101 3.03 4.36 10.48
N VAL A 102 1.92 3.86 10.95
CA VAL A 102 0.69 4.63 11.00
C VAL A 102 0.81 5.75 12.03
N ILE A 103 0.48 6.96 11.58
CA ILE A 103 0.35 8.11 12.47
C ILE A 103 -1.11 8.31 12.81
N THR A 104 -1.98 8.26 11.79
CA THR A 104 -3.41 8.45 11.97
C THR A 104 -4.16 7.56 11.00
N ALA A 105 -5.23 6.92 11.46
CA ALA A 105 -6.09 6.12 10.61
C ALA A 105 -7.54 6.42 10.96
N GLU A 106 -8.39 6.52 9.93
CA GLU A 106 -9.82 6.79 10.12
C GLU A 106 -10.68 5.94 9.22
#